data_9ecb8d4bd5ba1b1824039762eb7cf788
#
_entry.id   9ecb8d4bd5ba1b1824039762eb7cf788
#
_cell.length_a   1.000
_cell.length_b   1.000
_cell.length_c   1.000
_cell.angle_alpha   90.00
_cell.angle_beta   90.00
_cell.angle_gamma   90.00
#
_symmetry.space_group_name_H-M   'P 1'
#
loop_
_entity.id
_entity.type
_entity.pdbx_description
1 polymer ?
#
loop_
_entity_poly.entity_id
_entity_poly.type
_entity_poly.pdbx_seq_one_letter_code
_entity_poly.pdbx_strand_id
1 'polypeptide(L)'
;MNTMLMKYTGFLCGAFSAKGRFVPYGNWQGTAISDSERELCSNFYYPEFVDFNYGANKNSISRFTMEIGQVIPVEVGHGEDARNVSTSVHSITLYQAPFGLMLFSIRIGLQCEAGDVTAVVARLRNIDLIHKTNRRFADAVLAPLMEAYRRYSRSARDIAGMDDDLCHTRLVEYGNKLKVFQIATTDSSEREGIDQDELLFELGTVAPVGSYDPENDFSPSKAYYDRIMDGNCVSVFNNWKALSLFDTFTFLGHDISEGNIENWISNYFGMIYISELFVKFYLFRLNNDFRISHKRADKLLEQFDEFEYSCWFDQVSYNFLPRLIHHSMEEGLEILTEKERLYQMIAQQKDKREKDDDQRMNNLLFYLTLFTTFSMVWDAGSLFNEMYPFETYLGSATEGFRLVSYTLLLAVLILIILTRFKKR
;
A
#
# COMPACT_ATOMS: atom_id res chain seq x y z
N MET A 1 -34.97 -2.00 -21.47
CA MET A 1 -33.85 -2.49 -20.69
C MET A 1 -34.39 -3.59 -19.79
N ASN A 2 -33.94 -4.82 -19.89
CA ASN A 2 -34.32 -5.87 -18.93
C ASN A 2 -33.71 -5.49 -17.58
N THR A 3 -34.57 -5.26 -16.59
CA THR A 3 -34.16 -4.90 -15.23
C THR A 3 -33.77 -6.18 -14.51
N MET A 4 -32.46 -6.42 -14.40
CA MET A 4 -31.90 -7.58 -13.71
C MET A 4 -31.84 -7.32 -12.21
N LEU A 5 -32.61 -8.08 -11.45
CA LEU A 5 -32.57 -8.02 -9.98
C LEU A 5 -31.32 -8.75 -9.45
N MET A 6 -30.60 -8.09 -8.57
CA MET A 6 -29.32 -8.56 -8.03
C MET A 6 -29.32 -8.54 -6.51
N LYS A 7 -28.85 -9.60 -5.87
CA LYS A 7 -28.44 -9.58 -4.47
C LYS A 7 -26.96 -9.22 -4.40
N TYR A 8 -26.63 -8.23 -3.61
CA TYR A 8 -25.27 -7.71 -3.52
C TYR A 8 -24.80 -7.61 -2.06
N THR A 9 -23.58 -8.04 -1.83
CA THR A 9 -22.84 -7.81 -0.58
C THR A 9 -21.51 -7.16 -0.93
N GLY A 10 -21.24 -5.98 -0.39
CA GLY A 10 -20.02 -5.23 -0.62
C GLY A 10 -19.28 -4.87 0.65
N PHE A 11 -17.96 -4.76 0.54
CA PHE A 11 -17.07 -4.29 1.59
C PHE A 11 -16.28 -3.09 1.05
N LEU A 12 -16.49 -1.94 1.66
CA LEU A 12 -15.77 -0.71 1.33
C LEU A 12 -14.58 -0.60 2.29
N CYS A 13 -13.36 -0.70 1.77
CA CYS A 13 -12.15 -0.84 2.56
C CYS A 13 -11.22 0.37 2.42
N GLY A 14 -10.61 0.77 3.54
CA GLY A 14 -9.59 1.80 3.58
C GLY A 14 -8.56 1.51 4.67
N ALA A 15 -7.54 2.38 4.77
CA ALA A 15 -6.50 2.23 5.77
C ALA A 15 -5.93 3.58 6.21
N PHE A 16 -5.40 3.60 7.43
CA PHE A 16 -4.64 4.71 7.98
C PHE A 16 -3.51 4.23 8.88
N SER A 17 -2.48 5.06 9.05
CA SER A 17 -1.37 4.78 9.97
C SER A 17 -1.81 4.92 11.41
N ALA A 18 -1.65 3.87 12.22
CA ALA A 18 -2.05 3.83 13.61
C ALA A 18 -0.87 3.89 14.58
N LYS A 19 -1.16 4.32 15.81
CA LYS A 19 -0.24 4.31 16.97
C LYS A 19 -0.86 3.52 18.12
N GLY A 20 -0.03 2.71 18.75
CA GLY A 20 -0.46 1.92 19.89
C GLY A 20 -1.40 0.77 19.53
N ARG A 21 -1.91 0.10 20.56
CA ARG A 21 -2.86 -1.00 20.44
C ARG A 21 -4.28 -0.46 20.55
N PHE A 22 -5.16 -0.92 19.67
CA PHE A 22 -6.58 -0.58 19.76
C PHE A 22 -7.19 -1.26 21.00
N VAL A 23 -7.88 -0.46 21.78
CA VAL A 23 -8.65 -0.93 22.94
C VAL A 23 -10.12 -0.69 22.63
N PRO A 24 -10.96 -1.74 22.61
CA PRO A 24 -12.38 -1.60 22.35
C PRO A 24 -13.05 -0.58 23.28
N TYR A 25 -13.92 0.24 22.72
CA TYR A 25 -14.71 1.24 23.46
C TYR A 25 -16.08 1.39 22.78
N GLY A 26 -17.08 1.86 23.54
CA GLY A 26 -18.45 2.02 23.03
C GLY A 26 -19.00 0.67 22.54
N ASN A 27 -19.42 0.64 21.30
CA ASN A 27 -20.00 -0.55 20.66
C ASN A 27 -18.98 -1.42 19.91
N TRP A 28 -17.67 -1.10 19.97
CA TRP A 28 -16.63 -1.92 19.38
C TRP A 28 -16.39 -3.19 20.20
N GLN A 29 -16.42 -4.34 19.54
CA GLN A 29 -16.17 -5.64 20.16
C GLN A 29 -15.03 -6.34 19.46
N GLY A 30 -14.16 -6.99 20.22
CA GLY A 30 -13.12 -7.85 19.66
C GLY A 30 -13.76 -9.08 19.02
N THR A 31 -13.38 -9.35 17.79
CA THR A 31 -13.87 -10.52 17.03
C THR A 31 -12.76 -11.56 16.98
N ALA A 32 -12.97 -12.68 17.65
CA ALA A 32 -12.12 -13.85 17.58
C ALA A 32 -12.86 -14.98 16.89
N ILE A 33 -12.15 -15.81 16.15
CA ILE A 33 -12.73 -17.06 15.64
C ILE A 33 -12.73 -18.12 16.73
N SER A 34 -13.68 -19.01 16.70
CA SER A 34 -13.72 -20.19 17.57
C SER A 34 -12.61 -21.19 17.20
N ASP A 35 -12.24 -22.07 18.13
CA ASP A 35 -11.24 -23.11 17.87
C ASP A 35 -11.65 -24.02 16.73
N SER A 36 -12.95 -24.33 16.59
CA SER A 36 -13.48 -25.14 15.49
C SER A 36 -13.37 -24.43 14.13
N GLU A 37 -13.62 -23.13 14.06
CA GLU A 37 -13.43 -22.35 12.82
C GLU A 37 -11.94 -22.23 12.47
N ARG A 38 -11.06 -22.08 13.47
CA ARG A 38 -9.62 -22.06 13.26
C ARG A 38 -9.12 -23.40 12.71
N GLU A 39 -9.61 -24.53 13.24
CA GLU A 39 -9.31 -25.87 12.73
C GLU A 39 -9.77 -26.04 11.30
N LEU A 40 -10.98 -25.58 10.96
CA LEU A 40 -11.48 -25.58 9.59
C LEU A 40 -10.60 -24.75 8.66
N CYS A 41 -10.18 -23.55 9.06
CA CYS A 41 -9.25 -22.75 8.28
C CYS A 41 -7.91 -23.46 8.05
N SER A 42 -7.38 -24.16 9.06
CA SER A 42 -6.11 -24.89 8.97
C SER A 42 -6.16 -26.09 8.00
N ASN A 43 -7.35 -26.58 7.65
CA ASN A 43 -7.53 -27.60 6.62
C ASN A 43 -7.39 -27.03 5.18
N PHE A 44 -7.52 -25.72 5.02
CA PHE A 44 -7.48 -25.07 3.71
C PHE A 44 -6.24 -24.22 3.52
N TYR A 45 -5.69 -23.64 4.58
CA TYR A 45 -4.61 -22.65 4.55
C TYR A 45 -3.39 -23.14 5.33
N TYR A 46 -2.23 -22.60 4.99
CA TYR A 46 -1.01 -22.84 5.77
C TYR A 46 -1.16 -22.32 7.21
N PRO A 47 -0.65 -23.04 8.22
CA PRO A 47 -0.79 -22.64 9.62
C PRO A 47 -0.27 -21.22 9.89
N GLU A 48 0.83 -20.83 9.27
CA GLU A 48 1.45 -19.52 9.41
C GLU A 48 0.52 -18.42 8.90
N PHE A 49 -0.19 -18.65 7.80
CA PHE A 49 -1.17 -17.72 7.26
C PHE A 49 -2.42 -17.61 8.13
N VAL A 50 -2.87 -18.73 8.72
CA VAL A 50 -3.96 -18.75 9.70
C VAL A 50 -3.55 -17.99 10.95
N ASP A 51 -2.32 -18.18 11.45
CA ASP A 51 -1.78 -17.48 12.61
C ASP A 51 -1.57 -16.00 12.35
N PHE A 52 -1.20 -15.60 11.15
CA PHE A 52 -1.16 -14.20 10.76
C PHE A 52 -2.55 -13.56 10.82
N ASN A 53 -3.56 -14.25 10.34
CA ASN A 53 -4.92 -13.72 10.28
C ASN A 53 -5.66 -13.76 11.62
N TYR A 54 -5.41 -14.76 12.46
CA TYR A 54 -6.20 -15.04 13.67
C TYR A 54 -5.36 -15.36 14.89
N GLY A 55 -4.06 -15.23 14.82
CA GLY A 55 -3.17 -15.44 15.96
C GLY A 55 -3.27 -14.34 17.02
N ALA A 56 -2.67 -14.60 18.17
CA ALA A 56 -2.61 -13.68 19.28
C ALA A 56 -1.24 -12.98 19.41
N ASN A 57 -0.32 -13.21 18.47
CA ASN A 57 1.03 -12.64 18.51
C ASN A 57 1.07 -11.20 17.97
N LYS A 58 2.21 -10.54 18.12
CA LYS A 58 2.40 -9.14 17.68
C LYS A 58 2.32 -8.93 16.15
N ASN A 59 2.52 -10.02 15.40
CA ASN A 59 2.54 -10.00 13.94
C ASN A 59 1.21 -10.50 13.35
N SER A 60 0.17 -10.68 14.16
CA SER A 60 -1.16 -11.11 13.72
C SER A 60 -2.12 -9.92 13.59
N ILE A 61 -3.13 -10.08 12.74
CA ILE A 61 -4.21 -9.12 12.56
C ILE A 61 -5.25 -9.31 13.66
N SER A 62 -5.50 -8.26 14.47
CA SER A 62 -6.60 -8.23 15.44
C SER A 62 -7.82 -7.55 14.82
N ARG A 63 -9.01 -8.09 15.08
CA ARG A 63 -10.27 -7.62 14.50
C ARG A 63 -11.18 -7.06 15.58
N PHE A 64 -11.84 -5.93 15.24
CA PHE A 64 -12.80 -5.27 16.13
C PHE A 64 -13.98 -4.84 15.29
N THR A 65 -15.16 -5.35 15.61
CA THR A 65 -16.39 -5.11 14.84
C THR A 65 -17.37 -4.30 15.64
N MET A 66 -18.07 -3.43 14.96
CA MET A 66 -19.23 -2.69 15.45
C MET A 66 -20.42 -2.97 14.54
N GLU A 67 -21.44 -3.58 15.09
CA GLU A 67 -22.70 -3.82 14.38
C GLU A 67 -23.48 -2.52 14.22
N ILE A 68 -23.95 -2.24 13.02
CA ILE A 68 -24.80 -1.08 12.69
C ILE A 68 -26.26 -1.51 12.52
N GLY A 69 -26.52 -2.52 11.70
CA GLY A 69 -27.84 -3.11 11.49
C GLY A 69 -28.92 -2.12 11.00
N GLN A 70 -28.55 -1.14 10.18
CA GLN A 70 -29.46 -0.10 9.70
C GLN A 70 -29.66 -0.15 8.19
N VAL A 71 -30.87 0.17 7.74
CA VAL A 71 -31.14 0.42 6.33
C VAL A 71 -31.14 1.93 6.09
N ILE A 72 -30.22 2.37 5.24
CA ILE A 72 -29.98 3.79 4.96
C ILE A 72 -30.25 4.03 3.47
N PRO A 73 -31.14 4.97 3.11
CA PRO A 73 -31.32 5.35 1.72
C PRO A 73 -30.09 6.10 1.21
N VAL A 74 -29.53 5.64 0.09
CA VAL A 74 -28.43 6.28 -0.61
C VAL A 74 -28.99 6.93 -1.87
N GLU A 75 -28.80 8.23 -1.99
CA GLU A 75 -29.21 8.98 -3.17
C GLU A 75 -28.26 8.70 -4.34
N VAL A 76 -28.80 8.26 -5.46
CA VAL A 76 -28.10 8.01 -6.71
C VAL A 76 -28.76 8.80 -7.85
N GLY A 77 -27.99 9.03 -8.94
CA GLY A 77 -28.45 9.89 -10.04
C GLY A 77 -28.22 11.39 -9.77
N HIS A 78 -28.78 12.23 -10.64
CA HIS A 78 -28.70 13.69 -10.57
C HIS A 78 -29.98 14.32 -11.13
N GLY A 79 -30.41 15.43 -10.54
CA GLY A 79 -31.56 16.19 -11.03
C GLY A 79 -32.86 15.37 -11.00
N GLU A 80 -33.56 15.28 -12.14
CA GLU A 80 -34.81 14.55 -12.26
C GLU A 80 -34.66 13.02 -12.15
N ASP A 81 -33.48 12.50 -12.40
CA ASP A 81 -33.16 11.07 -12.27
C ASP A 81 -32.71 10.68 -10.86
N ALA A 82 -32.71 11.60 -9.92
CA ALA A 82 -32.31 11.33 -8.55
C ALA A 82 -33.32 10.38 -7.88
N ARG A 83 -32.79 9.27 -7.33
CA ARG A 83 -33.57 8.28 -6.61
C ARG A 83 -32.83 7.76 -5.38
N ASN A 84 -33.59 7.24 -4.43
CA ASN A 84 -33.03 6.64 -3.23
C ASN A 84 -33.02 5.12 -3.34
N VAL A 85 -31.85 4.52 -3.15
CA VAL A 85 -31.67 3.07 -3.09
C VAL A 85 -31.48 2.64 -1.64
N SER A 86 -32.31 1.74 -1.17
CA SER A 86 -32.22 1.21 0.20
C SER A 86 -30.99 0.36 0.36
N THR A 87 -30.04 0.81 1.20
CA THR A 87 -28.76 0.16 1.46
C THR A 87 -28.72 -0.35 2.90
N SER A 88 -28.60 -1.65 3.08
CA SER A 88 -28.40 -2.24 4.40
C SER A 88 -26.94 -2.05 4.80
N VAL A 89 -26.68 -1.37 5.90
CA VAL A 89 -25.35 -1.27 6.52
C VAL A 89 -25.29 -2.25 7.67
N HIS A 90 -24.51 -3.31 7.51
CA HIS A 90 -24.43 -4.40 8.49
C HIS A 90 -23.48 -4.05 9.63
N SER A 91 -22.22 -3.81 9.30
CA SER A 91 -21.17 -3.62 10.30
C SER A 91 -20.00 -2.80 9.77
N ILE A 92 -19.18 -2.32 10.70
CA ILE A 92 -17.86 -1.76 10.44
C ILE A 92 -16.86 -2.63 11.18
N THR A 93 -15.79 -3.05 10.50
CA THR A 93 -14.71 -3.82 11.13
C THR A 93 -13.39 -3.07 10.99
N LEU A 94 -12.68 -2.92 12.11
CA LEU A 94 -11.30 -2.44 12.17
C LEU A 94 -10.36 -3.65 12.23
N TYR A 95 -9.30 -3.61 11.45
CA TYR A 95 -8.25 -4.62 11.40
C TYR A 95 -6.94 -3.96 11.85
N GLN A 96 -6.55 -4.22 13.07
CA GLN A 96 -5.24 -3.77 13.55
C GLN A 96 -4.18 -4.73 13.03
N ALA A 97 -3.44 -4.30 12.03
CA ALA A 97 -2.36 -5.04 11.42
C ALA A 97 -1.00 -4.69 12.04
N PRO A 98 0.04 -5.52 11.83
CA PRO A 98 1.40 -5.23 12.21
C PRO A 98 1.93 -3.89 11.67
N PHE A 99 3.09 -3.48 12.15
CA PHE A 99 3.80 -2.26 11.71
C PHE A 99 3.02 -0.95 11.88
N GLY A 100 1.92 -0.97 12.66
CA GLY A 100 1.12 0.22 12.93
C GLY A 100 0.29 0.66 11.73
N LEU A 101 -0.35 -0.27 11.07
CA LEU A 101 -1.38 -0.04 10.07
C LEU A 101 -2.74 -0.46 10.63
N MET A 102 -3.75 0.37 10.43
CA MET A 102 -5.14 0.08 10.73
C MET A 102 -5.92 0.08 9.43
N LEU A 103 -6.47 -1.08 9.06
CA LEU A 103 -7.44 -1.15 7.97
C LEU A 103 -8.85 -1.07 8.55
N PHE A 104 -9.80 -0.73 7.71
CA PHE A 104 -11.20 -0.83 8.04
C PHE A 104 -12.01 -1.33 6.86
N SER A 105 -13.12 -1.97 7.15
CA SER A 105 -14.14 -2.34 6.15
C SER A 105 -15.53 -1.96 6.62
N ILE A 106 -16.38 -1.56 5.68
CA ILE A 106 -17.79 -1.27 5.89
C ILE A 106 -18.56 -2.30 5.08
N ARG A 107 -19.32 -3.20 5.75
CA ARG A 107 -20.15 -4.21 5.10
C ARG A 107 -21.51 -3.62 4.75
N ILE A 108 -21.84 -3.62 3.46
CA ILE A 108 -23.14 -3.16 2.93
C ILE A 108 -23.84 -4.29 2.17
N GLY A 109 -25.18 -4.23 2.14
CA GLY A 109 -26.02 -5.16 1.38
C GLY A 109 -27.06 -4.41 0.56
N LEU A 110 -27.32 -4.88 -0.66
CA LEU A 110 -28.36 -4.34 -1.56
C LEU A 110 -29.17 -5.49 -2.14
N GLN A 111 -30.43 -5.20 -2.43
CA GLN A 111 -31.28 -6.03 -3.28
C GLN A 111 -32.00 -5.09 -4.23
N CYS A 112 -31.45 -4.90 -5.42
CA CYS A 112 -31.91 -3.90 -6.38
C CYS A 112 -31.47 -4.27 -7.80
N GLU A 113 -31.76 -3.43 -8.76
CA GLU A 113 -31.30 -3.57 -10.13
C GLU A 113 -29.76 -3.40 -10.22
N ALA A 114 -29.13 -4.11 -11.15
CA ALA A 114 -27.67 -4.07 -11.35
C ALA A 114 -27.14 -2.64 -11.56
N GLY A 115 -27.88 -1.78 -12.28
CA GLY A 115 -27.52 -0.38 -12.48
C GLY A 115 -27.52 0.45 -11.19
N ASP A 116 -28.40 0.12 -10.24
CA ASP A 116 -28.43 0.75 -8.92
C ASP A 116 -27.24 0.33 -8.06
N VAL A 117 -26.80 -0.95 -8.16
CA VAL A 117 -25.62 -1.45 -7.46
C VAL A 117 -24.40 -0.61 -7.82
N THR A 118 -24.09 -0.46 -9.11
CA THR A 118 -22.92 0.33 -9.53
C THR A 118 -23.03 1.79 -9.12
N ALA A 119 -24.22 2.39 -9.21
CA ALA A 119 -24.48 3.78 -8.80
C ALA A 119 -24.25 3.99 -7.30
N VAL A 120 -24.75 3.08 -6.43
CA VAL A 120 -24.53 3.13 -4.98
C VAL A 120 -23.04 2.97 -4.65
N VAL A 121 -22.36 1.96 -5.24
CA VAL A 121 -20.94 1.72 -5.00
C VAL A 121 -20.09 2.91 -5.45
N ALA A 122 -20.37 3.50 -6.61
CA ALA A 122 -19.69 4.69 -7.10
C ALA A 122 -19.78 5.88 -6.12
N ARG A 123 -20.95 6.04 -5.47
CA ARG A 123 -21.16 7.07 -4.45
C ARG A 123 -20.44 6.75 -3.15
N LEU A 124 -20.59 5.54 -2.63
CA LEU A 124 -20.11 5.16 -1.31
C LEU A 124 -18.60 4.89 -1.26
N ARG A 125 -17.94 4.60 -2.38
CA ARG A 125 -16.48 4.45 -2.40
C ARG A 125 -15.73 5.79 -2.32
N ASN A 126 -16.42 6.92 -2.52
CA ASN A 126 -15.82 8.25 -2.44
C ASN A 126 -16.27 8.96 -1.15
N ILE A 127 -15.39 9.06 -0.18
CA ILE A 127 -15.69 9.63 1.15
C ILE A 127 -16.18 11.07 1.06
N ASP A 128 -15.62 11.88 0.17
CA ASP A 128 -16.05 13.27 -0.03
C ASP A 128 -17.49 13.38 -0.52
N LEU A 129 -17.90 12.45 -1.38
CA LEU A 129 -19.29 12.39 -1.87
C LEU A 129 -20.24 11.91 -0.77
N ILE A 130 -19.84 10.92 0.03
CA ILE A 130 -20.65 10.43 1.15
C ILE A 130 -21.04 11.58 2.07
N HIS A 131 -20.06 12.35 2.49
CA HIS A 131 -20.27 13.44 3.43
C HIS A 131 -21.21 14.52 2.89
N LYS A 132 -21.06 14.85 1.61
CA LYS A 132 -21.85 15.91 0.97
C LYS A 132 -23.26 15.51 0.60
N THR A 133 -23.49 14.26 0.22
CA THR A 133 -24.75 13.80 -0.39
C THR A 133 -25.54 12.83 0.47
N ASN A 134 -24.90 12.12 1.40
CA ASN A 134 -25.50 11.04 2.18
C ASN A 134 -25.22 11.20 3.68
N ARG A 135 -25.74 12.27 4.28
CA ARG A 135 -25.46 12.63 5.68
C ARG A 135 -25.82 11.52 6.68
N ARG A 136 -26.95 10.81 6.48
CA ARG A 136 -27.32 9.67 7.35
C ARG A 136 -26.30 8.55 7.32
N PHE A 137 -25.76 8.26 6.15
CA PHE A 137 -24.69 7.28 6.01
C PHE A 137 -23.39 7.79 6.66
N ALA A 138 -23.06 9.05 6.47
CA ALA A 138 -21.91 9.68 7.12
C ALA A 138 -22.00 9.59 8.65
N ASP A 139 -23.14 9.94 9.22
CA ASP A 139 -23.35 9.92 10.67
C ASP A 139 -23.29 8.48 11.23
N ALA A 140 -23.86 7.50 10.54
CA ALA A 140 -23.88 6.11 11.00
C ALA A 140 -22.52 5.40 10.84
N VAL A 141 -21.73 5.73 9.82
CA VAL A 141 -20.56 4.98 9.39
C VAL A 141 -19.27 5.78 9.53
N LEU A 142 -19.22 7.02 9.01
CA LEU A 142 -17.99 7.80 9.03
C LEU A 142 -17.71 8.37 10.42
N ALA A 143 -18.72 8.74 11.20
CA ALA A 143 -18.51 9.32 12.54
C ALA A 143 -17.77 8.36 13.49
N PRO A 144 -18.16 7.07 13.65
CA PRO A 144 -17.41 6.12 14.48
C PRO A 144 -16.01 5.83 13.92
N LEU A 145 -15.82 5.78 12.59
CA LEU A 145 -14.51 5.63 12.00
C LEU A 145 -13.62 6.84 12.26
N MET A 146 -14.17 8.06 12.18
CA MET A 146 -13.45 9.30 12.51
C MET A 146 -13.07 9.36 13.98
N GLU A 147 -13.92 8.87 14.86
CA GLU A 147 -13.56 8.78 16.29
C GLU A 147 -12.37 7.83 16.50
N ALA A 148 -12.38 6.65 15.85
CA ALA A 148 -11.27 5.71 15.89
C ALA A 148 -10.00 6.34 15.29
N TYR A 149 -10.10 7.03 14.16
CA TYR A 149 -9.00 7.74 13.53
C TYR A 149 -8.40 8.80 14.46
N ARG A 150 -9.21 9.65 15.08
CA ARG A 150 -8.75 10.69 16.03
C ARG A 150 -8.02 10.09 17.23
N ARG A 151 -8.47 8.94 17.74
CA ARG A 151 -7.84 8.27 18.89
C ARG A 151 -6.53 7.57 18.54
N TYR A 152 -6.45 6.92 17.39
CA TYR A 152 -5.40 5.96 17.08
C TYR A 152 -4.51 6.35 15.90
N SER A 153 -4.86 7.31 15.05
CA SER A 153 -4.00 7.72 13.95
C SER A 153 -2.71 8.39 14.42
N ARG A 154 -1.63 8.15 13.72
CA ARG A 154 -0.36 8.87 13.89
C ARG A 154 -0.50 10.35 13.51
N SER A 155 -1.33 10.64 12.52
CA SER A 155 -1.61 11.98 12.00
C SER A 155 -2.70 12.71 12.80
N ALA A 156 -3.20 12.15 13.92
CA ALA A 156 -4.29 12.75 14.70
C ALA A 156 -3.97 14.18 15.22
N ARG A 157 -2.69 14.53 15.40
CA ARG A 157 -2.27 15.89 15.80
C ARG A 157 -2.42 16.91 14.68
N ASP A 158 -2.24 16.46 13.43
CA ASP A 158 -2.26 17.34 12.25
C ASP A 158 -3.69 17.77 11.90
N ILE A 159 -4.69 17.04 12.42
CA ILE A 159 -6.12 17.33 12.24
C ILE A 159 -6.77 18.01 13.45
N ALA A 160 -6.01 18.23 14.53
CA ALA A 160 -6.52 18.92 15.72
C ALA A 160 -6.84 20.38 15.34
N GLY A 161 -8.13 20.70 15.31
CA GLY A 161 -8.63 22.03 14.89
C GLY A 161 -9.02 22.15 13.42
N MET A 162 -8.93 21.08 12.62
CA MET A 162 -9.54 21.05 11.29
C MET A 162 -11.06 20.93 11.39
N ASP A 163 -11.74 21.56 10.44
CA ASP A 163 -13.18 21.43 10.26
C ASP A 163 -13.55 19.94 10.03
N ASP A 164 -14.64 19.47 10.61
CA ASP A 164 -15.09 18.10 10.49
C ASP A 164 -15.21 17.66 9.02
N ASP A 165 -15.62 18.55 8.14
CA ASP A 165 -15.75 18.30 6.69
C ASP A 165 -14.42 17.94 6.02
N LEU A 166 -13.31 18.52 6.47
CA LEU A 166 -11.97 18.23 5.95
C LEU A 166 -11.33 16.99 6.61
N CYS A 167 -11.75 16.65 7.83
CA CYS A 167 -11.21 15.49 8.54
C CYS A 167 -11.57 14.17 7.84
N HIS A 168 -12.77 14.08 7.24
CA HIS A 168 -13.22 12.84 6.57
C HIS A 168 -12.32 12.43 5.40
N THR A 169 -11.71 13.39 4.70
CA THR A 169 -10.79 13.11 3.59
C THR A 169 -9.50 12.41 4.05
N ARG A 170 -9.17 12.53 5.34
CA ARG A 170 -7.97 11.93 5.94
C ARG A 170 -8.13 10.48 6.36
N LEU A 171 -9.36 9.97 6.45
CA LEU A 171 -9.62 8.56 6.77
C LEU A 171 -8.95 7.58 5.81
N VAL A 172 -8.78 7.98 4.55
CA VAL A 172 -8.07 7.19 3.56
C VAL A 172 -6.73 7.84 3.29
N GLU A 173 -5.70 7.46 4.06
CA GLU A 173 -4.35 8.02 3.91
C GLU A 173 -3.68 7.56 2.60
N TYR A 174 -4.16 6.48 2.00
CA TYR A 174 -3.55 5.81 0.86
C TYR A 174 -4.48 5.79 -0.37
N GLY A 175 -5.00 6.95 -0.74
CA GLY A 175 -5.87 7.13 -1.91
C GLY A 175 -7.08 8.00 -1.62
N ASN A 176 -7.85 8.35 -2.65
CA ASN A 176 -9.08 9.19 -2.53
C ASN A 176 -10.34 8.35 -2.57
N LYS A 177 -10.24 7.05 -2.85
CA LYS A 177 -11.38 6.15 -2.96
C LYS A 177 -11.15 4.92 -2.10
N LEU A 178 -12.22 4.40 -1.52
CA LEU A 178 -12.23 3.12 -0.84
C LEU A 178 -12.03 1.99 -1.86
N LYS A 179 -11.25 0.97 -1.48
CA LYS A 179 -11.19 -0.30 -2.21
C LYS A 179 -12.47 -1.07 -1.96
N VAL A 180 -12.90 -1.83 -2.95
CA VAL A 180 -14.19 -2.55 -2.87
C VAL A 180 -13.96 -4.04 -3.09
N PHE A 181 -14.40 -4.84 -2.15
CA PHE A 181 -14.63 -6.27 -2.39
C PHE A 181 -16.13 -6.49 -2.49
N GLN A 182 -16.59 -7.11 -3.57
CA GLN A 182 -18.02 -7.22 -3.84
C GLN A 182 -18.41 -8.59 -4.36
N ILE A 183 -19.56 -9.05 -3.87
CA ILE A 183 -20.21 -10.29 -4.26
C ILE A 183 -21.58 -9.91 -4.81
N ALA A 184 -21.77 -10.14 -6.10
CA ALA A 184 -23.01 -9.90 -6.81
C ALA A 184 -23.59 -11.25 -7.26
N THR A 185 -24.86 -11.51 -6.93
CA THR A 185 -25.51 -12.77 -7.33
C THR A 185 -26.87 -12.52 -7.94
N THR A 186 -27.21 -13.36 -8.91
CA THR A 186 -28.48 -13.31 -9.64
C THR A 186 -29.10 -14.69 -9.70
N ASP A 187 -30.40 -14.76 -9.98
CA ASP A 187 -31.07 -16.01 -10.26
C ASP A 187 -30.91 -16.36 -11.74
N SER A 188 -30.86 -17.66 -12.10
CA SER A 188 -30.67 -18.12 -13.50
C SER A 188 -31.72 -17.60 -14.46
N SER A 189 -32.93 -17.34 -13.95
CA SER A 189 -34.04 -16.80 -14.74
C SER A 189 -33.80 -15.35 -15.24
N GLU A 190 -32.94 -14.60 -14.57
CA GLU A 190 -32.60 -13.22 -14.89
C GLU A 190 -31.46 -13.09 -15.92
N ARG A 191 -30.90 -14.22 -16.37
CA ARG A 191 -29.69 -14.27 -17.20
C ARG A 191 -29.94 -14.08 -18.70
N GLU A 192 -31.18 -14.27 -19.17
CA GLU A 192 -31.47 -14.19 -20.59
C GLU A 192 -31.24 -12.79 -21.17
N GLY A 193 -30.33 -12.69 -22.15
CA GLY A 193 -30.08 -11.48 -22.90
C GLY A 193 -29.04 -10.51 -22.31
N ILE A 194 -28.32 -10.90 -21.25
CA ILE A 194 -27.24 -10.09 -20.64
C ILE A 194 -25.90 -10.81 -20.83
N ASP A 195 -24.92 -10.11 -21.40
CA ASP A 195 -23.55 -10.61 -21.44
C ASP A 195 -22.93 -10.54 -20.03
N GLN A 196 -22.60 -11.72 -19.49
CA GLN A 196 -22.07 -11.85 -18.12
C GLN A 196 -20.65 -11.27 -18.01
N ASP A 197 -19.88 -11.26 -19.07
CA ASP A 197 -18.52 -10.73 -19.08
C ASP A 197 -18.53 -9.21 -19.12
N GLU A 198 -19.43 -8.62 -19.90
CA GLU A 198 -19.66 -7.17 -19.89
C GLU A 198 -20.18 -6.70 -18.54
N LEU A 199 -21.15 -7.40 -17.95
CA LEU A 199 -21.67 -7.08 -16.65
C LEU A 199 -20.59 -7.18 -15.56
N LEU A 200 -19.75 -8.23 -15.59
CA LEU A 200 -18.63 -8.39 -14.66
C LEU A 200 -17.61 -7.25 -14.79
N PHE A 201 -17.31 -6.86 -16.04
CA PHE A 201 -16.42 -5.75 -16.33
C PHE A 201 -16.97 -4.42 -15.81
N GLU A 202 -18.26 -4.13 -16.03
CA GLU A 202 -18.92 -2.91 -15.56
C GLU A 202 -19.03 -2.85 -14.03
N LEU A 203 -19.39 -3.95 -13.39
CA LEU A 203 -19.35 -4.07 -11.92
C LEU A 203 -17.93 -3.87 -11.39
N GLY A 204 -16.94 -4.52 -12.02
CA GLY A 204 -15.53 -4.44 -11.63
C GLY A 204 -14.95 -3.04 -11.75
N THR A 205 -15.27 -2.34 -12.82
CA THR A 205 -14.83 -0.95 -13.04
C THR A 205 -15.68 0.08 -12.29
N VAL A 206 -16.83 -0.37 -11.73
CA VAL A 206 -17.85 0.49 -11.12
C VAL A 206 -18.36 1.51 -12.15
N ALA A 207 -18.53 1.06 -13.39
CA ALA A 207 -19.15 1.80 -14.48
C ALA A 207 -20.67 1.60 -14.47
N PRO A 208 -21.45 2.50 -15.07
CA PRO A 208 -22.89 2.28 -15.21
C PRO A 208 -23.16 1.02 -16.05
N VAL A 209 -24.10 0.18 -15.59
CA VAL A 209 -24.44 -1.06 -16.30
C VAL A 209 -25.04 -0.72 -17.67
N GLY A 210 -24.59 -1.42 -18.72
CA GLY A 210 -24.93 -1.17 -20.12
C GLY A 210 -24.21 0.05 -20.72
N SER A 211 -23.14 0.54 -20.09
CA SER A 211 -22.31 1.65 -20.61
C SER A 211 -21.15 1.19 -21.46
N TYR A 212 -20.79 -0.08 -21.41
CA TYR A 212 -19.74 -0.62 -22.29
C TYR A 212 -20.29 -0.78 -23.70
N ASP A 213 -19.70 -0.05 -24.62
CA ASP A 213 -19.99 -0.10 -26.05
C ASP A 213 -18.69 0.16 -26.82
N PRO A 214 -18.07 -0.89 -27.38
CA PRO A 214 -16.77 -0.76 -28.06
C PRO A 214 -16.80 0.13 -29.32
N GLU A 215 -17.99 0.43 -29.86
CA GLU A 215 -18.16 1.33 -31.02
C GLU A 215 -18.30 2.80 -30.57
N ASN A 216 -18.41 3.08 -29.27
CA ASN A 216 -18.56 4.43 -28.73
C ASN A 216 -17.21 5.01 -28.29
N ASP A 217 -16.83 6.16 -28.82
CA ASP A 217 -15.57 6.86 -28.50
C ASP A 217 -15.37 7.19 -27.01
N PHE A 218 -16.44 7.26 -26.23
CA PHE A 218 -16.39 7.54 -24.79
C PHE A 218 -16.42 6.29 -23.91
N SER A 219 -16.54 5.10 -24.50
CA SER A 219 -16.48 3.82 -23.83
C SER A 219 -15.03 3.27 -23.83
N PRO A 220 -14.66 2.38 -22.91
CA PRO A 220 -13.39 1.66 -22.97
C PRO A 220 -13.24 0.91 -24.31
N SER A 221 -12.06 0.97 -24.92
CA SER A 221 -11.81 0.25 -26.16
C SER A 221 -11.89 -1.26 -25.98
N LYS A 222 -12.26 -1.98 -27.06
CA LYS A 222 -12.29 -3.44 -27.05
C LYS A 222 -10.94 -4.05 -26.63
N ALA A 223 -9.83 -3.49 -27.11
CA ALA A 223 -8.50 -3.97 -26.74
C ALA A 223 -8.19 -3.82 -25.24
N TYR A 224 -8.71 -2.79 -24.59
CA TYR A 224 -8.59 -2.63 -23.12
C TYR A 224 -9.47 -3.64 -22.39
N TYR A 225 -10.72 -3.81 -22.82
CA TYR A 225 -11.64 -4.79 -22.28
C TYR A 225 -11.07 -6.21 -22.36
N ASP A 226 -10.65 -6.65 -23.56
CA ASP A 226 -10.09 -7.97 -23.79
C ASP A 226 -8.87 -8.21 -22.89
N ARG A 227 -7.95 -7.23 -22.80
CA ARG A 227 -6.77 -7.33 -21.93
C ARG A 227 -7.14 -7.52 -20.44
N ILE A 228 -8.15 -6.80 -19.96
CA ILE A 228 -8.60 -6.90 -18.56
C ILE A 228 -9.28 -8.24 -18.31
N MET A 229 -10.15 -8.67 -19.21
CA MET A 229 -10.85 -9.94 -19.04
C MET A 229 -9.93 -11.14 -19.19
N ASP A 230 -8.98 -11.11 -20.11
CA ASP A 230 -8.00 -12.20 -20.28
C ASP A 230 -6.99 -12.29 -19.13
N GLY A 231 -6.56 -11.14 -18.60
CA GLY A 231 -5.51 -11.09 -17.57
C GLY A 231 -6.02 -11.21 -16.13
N ASN A 232 -7.15 -10.60 -15.81
CA ASN A 232 -7.59 -10.40 -14.43
C ASN A 232 -8.86 -11.19 -14.05
N CYS A 233 -9.50 -11.88 -15.02
CA CYS A 233 -10.70 -12.65 -14.76
C CYS A 233 -10.38 -14.11 -14.39
N VAL A 234 -10.97 -14.58 -13.29
CA VAL A 234 -10.94 -15.97 -12.85
C VAL A 234 -12.29 -16.62 -13.14
N SER A 235 -12.29 -17.67 -13.94
CA SER A 235 -13.48 -18.45 -14.28
C SER A 235 -13.16 -19.94 -14.18
N VAL A 236 -13.43 -20.53 -13.00
CA VAL A 236 -13.16 -21.96 -12.72
C VAL A 236 -14.43 -22.78 -12.90
N PHE A 237 -15.57 -22.22 -12.53
CA PHE A 237 -16.87 -22.88 -12.58
C PHE A 237 -17.82 -22.09 -13.49
N ASN A 238 -18.81 -22.82 -14.06
CA ASN A 238 -19.74 -22.22 -15.02
C ASN A 238 -20.75 -21.23 -14.38
N ASN A 239 -20.92 -21.31 -13.06
CA ASN A 239 -21.93 -20.53 -12.35
C ASN A 239 -21.36 -19.29 -11.64
N TRP A 240 -20.05 -19.02 -11.78
CA TRP A 240 -19.48 -17.78 -11.29
C TRP A 240 -18.19 -17.40 -12.02
N LYS A 241 -17.90 -16.11 -12.02
CA LYS A 241 -16.63 -15.53 -12.43
C LYS A 241 -16.20 -14.49 -11.40
N ALA A 242 -14.90 -14.23 -11.32
CA ALA A 242 -14.37 -13.15 -10.49
C ALA A 242 -13.40 -12.29 -11.29
N LEU A 243 -13.41 -10.99 -11.03
CA LEU A 243 -12.52 -10.01 -11.66
C LEU A 243 -11.79 -9.21 -10.60
N SER A 244 -10.46 -9.22 -10.67
CA SER A 244 -9.60 -8.50 -9.75
C SER A 244 -8.97 -7.30 -10.42
N LEU A 245 -9.25 -6.09 -9.91
CA LEU A 245 -8.73 -4.83 -10.41
C LEU A 245 -8.07 -4.02 -9.29
N PHE A 246 -7.39 -2.95 -9.66
CA PHE A 246 -6.67 -2.10 -8.71
C PHE A 246 -7.52 -1.57 -7.54
N ASP A 247 -8.79 -1.23 -7.82
CA ASP A 247 -9.70 -0.67 -6.81
C ASP A 247 -10.77 -1.65 -6.34
N THR A 248 -10.96 -2.76 -7.05
CA THR A 248 -12.09 -3.65 -6.82
C THR A 248 -11.70 -5.11 -6.99
N PHE A 249 -12.31 -5.96 -6.17
CA PHE A 249 -12.43 -7.39 -6.43
C PHE A 249 -13.93 -7.70 -6.55
N THR A 250 -14.35 -8.27 -7.67
CA THR A 250 -15.76 -8.51 -8.00
C THR A 250 -15.99 -9.99 -8.23
N PHE A 251 -16.89 -10.58 -7.47
CA PHE A 251 -17.45 -11.90 -7.72
C PHE A 251 -18.85 -11.73 -8.33
N LEU A 252 -19.08 -12.33 -9.46
CA LEU A 252 -20.41 -12.41 -10.10
C LEU A 252 -20.81 -13.87 -10.22
N GLY A 253 -21.91 -14.25 -9.61
CA GLY A 253 -22.41 -15.62 -9.65
C GLY A 253 -23.92 -15.70 -9.84
N HIS A 254 -24.38 -16.86 -10.25
CA HIS A 254 -25.81 -17.18 -10.37
C HIS A 254 -26.15 -18.47 -9.63
N ASP A 255 -27.33 -18.49 -9.01
CA ASP A 255 -27.79 -19.59 -8.17
C ASP A 255 -26.79 -19.99 -7.08
N ILE A 256 -26.12 -19.01 -6.51
CA ILE A 256 -25.13 -19.24 -5.44
C ILE A 256 -25.86 -19.37 -4.10
N SER A 257 -25.60 -20.46 -3.38
CA SER A 257 -26.17 -20.67 -2.05
C SER A 257 -25.62 -19.68 -1.03
N GLU A 258 -26.41 -19.35 -0.02
CA GLU A 258 -26.01 -18.46 1.08
C GLU A 258 -24.74 -18.97 1.79
N GLY A 259 -24.60 -20.30 1.98
CA GLY A 259 -23.40 -20.90 2.57
C GLY A 259 -22.15 -20.64 1.73
N ASN A 260 -22.25 -20.63 0.40
CA ASN A 260 -21.13 -20.27 -0.47
C ASN A 260 -20.81 -18.78 -0.39
N ILE A 261 -21.81 -17.90 -0.27
CA ILE A 261 -21.59 -16.45 -0.08
C ILE A 261 -20.84 -16.20 1.24
N GLU A 262 -21.27 -16.83 2.35
CA GLU A 262 -20.59 -16.72 3.64
C GLU A 262 -19.17 -17.30 3.59
N ASN A 263 -18.91 -18.36 2.82
CA ASN A 263 -17.57 -18.86 2.58
C ASN A 263 -16.69 -17.83 1.83
N TRP A 264 -17.24 -17.13 0.83
CA TRP A 264 -16.54 -16.02 0.16
C TRP A 264 -16.24 -14.87 1.12
N ILE A 265 -17.14 -14.55 2.02
CA ILE A 265 -16.96 -13.49 3.02
C ILE A 265 -15.90 -13.89 4.06
N SER A 266 -15.98 -15.08 4.62
CA SER A 266 -15.08 -15.47 5.70
C SER A 266 -13.67 -15.79 5.21
N ASN A 267 -13.53 -16.55 4.13
CA ASN A 267 -12.25 -17.04 3.64
C ASN A 267 -11.61 -16.08 2.64
N TYR A 268 -12.30 -15.73 1.53
CA TYR A 268 -11.66 -14.94 0.47
C TYR A 268 -11.58 -13.46 0.83
N PHE A 269 -12.64 -12.87 1.37
CA PHE A 269 -12.57 -11.51 1.87
C PHE A 269 -11.79 -11.43 3.19
N GLY A 270 -12.24 -12.16 4.21
CA GLY A 270 -11.77 -12.02 5.58
C GLY A 270 -10.31 -12.42 5.79
N MET A 271 -9.81 -13.40 5.04
CA MET A 271 -8.42 -13.85 5.13
C MET A 271 -7.57 -13.29 3.98
N ILE A 272 -7.88 -13.64 2.73
CA ILE A 272 -6.99 -13.32 1.60
C ILE A 272 -7.02 -11.82 1.31
N TYR A 273 -8.20 -11.26 1.01
CA TYR A 273 -8.28 -9.87 0.56
C TYR A 273 -7.81 -8.86 1.61
N ILE A 274 -8.13 -9.08 2.89
CA ILE A 274 -7.66 -8.22 4.00
C ILE A 274 -6.14 -8.31 4.14
N SER A 275 -5.55 -9.50 3.99
CA SER A 275 -4.09 -9.68 4.01
C SER A 275 -3.42 -8.96 2.84
N GLU A 276 -3.98 -9.10 1.63
CA GLU A 276 -3.47 -8.43 0.43
C GLU A 276 -3.59 -6.90 0.52
N LEU A 277 -4.69 -6.39 1.05
CA LEU A 277 -4.83 -4.96 1.32
C LEU A 277 -3.80 -4.47 2.35
N PHE A 278 -3.53 -5.26 3.39
CA PHE A 278 -2.47 -4.92 4.35
C PHE A 278 -1.12 -4.82 3.64
N VAL A 279 -0.75 -5.81 2.83
CA VAL A 279 0.49 -5.82 2.04
C VAL A 279 0.55 -4.60 1.13
N LYS A 280 -0.51 -4.35 0.34
CA LYS A 280 -0.61 -3.20 -0.58
C LYS A 280 -0.38 -1.86 0.12
N PHE A 281 -1.11 -1.60 1.20
CA PHE A 281 -1.03 -0.33 1.91
C PHE A 281 0.31 -0.18 2.65
N TYR A 282 0.88 -1.28 3.16
CA TYR A 282 2.18 -1.23 3.82
C TYR A 282 3.31 -0.93 2.83
N LEU A 283 3.33 -1.59 1.66
CA LEU A 283 4.29 -1.31 0.59
C LEU A 283 4.16 0.14 0.10
N PHE A 284 2.94 0.62 -0.10
CA PHE A 284 2.70 2.00 -0.51
C PHE A 284 3.26 3.00 0.52
N ARG A 285 3.05 2.73 1.81
CA ARG A 285 3.62 3.54 2.89
C ARG A 285 5.14 3.52 2.88
N LEU A 286 5.76 2.34 2.78
CA LEU A 286 7.21 2.22 2.70
C LEU A 286 7.78 2.97 1.49
N ASN A 287 7.18 2.81 0.32
CA ASN A 287 7.57 3.54 -0.89
C ASN A 287 7.54 5.06 -0.67
N ASN A 288 6.51 5.55 0.00
CA ASN A 288 6.39 6.98 0.32
C ASN A 288 7.44 7.43 1.35
N ASP A 289 7.64 6.64 2.42
CA ASP A 289 8.62 6.94 3.46
C ASP A 289 10.07 6.94 2.92
N PHE A 290 10.40 6.03 1.99
CA PHE A 290 11.68 6.04 1.28
C PHE A 290 11.89 7.31 0.44
N ARG A 291 10.83 7.80 -0.22
CA ARG A 291 10.90 9.02 -1.02
C ARG A 291 11.12 10.28 -0.18
N ILE A 292 10.52 10.33 1.02
CA ILE A 292 10.57 11.50 1.89
C ILE A 292 11.86 11.55 2.73
N SER A 293 12.37 10.41 3.18
CA SER A 293 13.42 10.35 4.20
C SER A 293 14.60 9.45 3.83
N HIS A 294 15.51 9.95 2.99
CA HIS A 294 16.76 9.25 2.65
C HIS A 294 17.65 8.94 3.88
N LYS A 295 17.55 9.71 4.97
CA LYS A 295 18.38 9.53 6.17
C LYS A 295 17.97 8.32 7.02
N ARG A 296 16.79 7.74 6.81
CA ARG A 296 16.26 6.60 7.56
C ARG A 296 16.24 5.29 6.76
N ALA A 297 16.92 5.26 5.62
CA ALA A 297 16.85 4.12 4.71
C ALA A 297 17.23 2.78 5.38
N ASP A 298 18.24 2.74 6.27
CA ASP A 298 18.62 1.49 6.95
C ASP A 298 17.47 0.96 7.84
N LYS A 299 16.85 1.86 8.60
CA LYS A 299 15.71 1.47 9.43
C LYS A 299 14.50 1.01 8.61
N LEU A 300 14.28 1.62 7.44
CA LEU A 300 13.20 1.23 6.55
C LEU A 300 13.49 -0.13 5.89
N LEU A 301 14.78 -0.40 5.60
CA LEU A 301 15.24 -1.72 5.15
C LEU A 301 15.00 -2.81 6.19
N GLU A 302 15.42 -2.58 7.43
CA GLU A 302 15.15 -3.52 8.54
C GLU A 302 13.64 -3.78 8.70
N GLN A 303 12.81 -2.74 8.58
CA GLN A 303 11.37 -2.89 8.63
C GLN A 303 10.80 -3.66 7.44
N PHE A 304 11.37 -3.50 6.26
CA PHE A 304 10.98 -4.24 5.08
C PHE A 304 11.38 -5.72 5.18
N ASP A 305 12.60 -6.00 5.63
CA ASP A 305 13.09 -7.37 5.84
C ASP A 305 12.23 -8.09 6.90
N GLU A 306 11.89 -7.42 8.03
CA GLU A 306 10.99 -7.98 9.04
C GLU A 306 9.60 -8.25 8.47
N PHE A 307 9.07 -7.35 7.66
CA PHE A 307 7.78 -7.50 6.99
C PHE A 307 7.79 -8.67 6.00
N GLU A 308 8.81 -8.74 5.12
CA GLU A 308 8.91 -9.81 4.12
C GLU A 308 9.00 -11.18 4.77
N TYR A 309 9.75 -11.30 5.86
CA TYR A 309 9.89 -12.55 6.58
C TYR A 309 8.63 -12.97 7.36
N SER A 310 7.91 -12.01 7.94
CA SER A 310 6.84 -12.32 8.92
C SER A 310 5.41 -12.15 8.40
N CYS A 311 5.21 -11.41 7.30
CA CYS A 311 3.88 -11.01 6.83
C CYS A 311 3.67 -11.15 5.33
N TRP A 312 4.69 -11.57 4.58
CA TRP A 312 4.56 -11.88 3.16
C TRP A 312 4.41 -13.38 2.95
N PHE A 313 3.35 -13.78 2.28
CA PHE A 313 3.04 -15.19 2.02
C PHE A 313 2.90 -15.41 0.52
N ASP A 314 3.95 -15.92 -0.13
CA ASP A 314 3.89 -16.29 -1.56
C ASP A 314 2.85 -17.40 -1.82
N GLN A 315 2.57 -18.20 -0.81
CA GLN A 315 1.59 -19.27 -0.86
C GLN A 315 0.74 -19.25 0.42
N VAL A 316 -0.55 -19.14 0.27
CA VAL A 316 -1.49 -19.05 1.39
C VAL A 316 -2.20 -20.37 1.68
N SER A 317 -2.25 -21.31 0.72
CA SER A 317 -3.10 -22.49 0.79
C SER A 317 -2.50 -23.69 0.09
N TYR A 318 -2.85 -24.89 0.60
CA TYR A 318 -2.63 -26.17 -0.09
C TYR A 318 -3.58 -26.39 -1.26
N ASN A 319 -4.73 -25.73 -1.27
CA ASN A 319 -5.80 -25.94 -2.22
C ASN A 319 -5.67 -25.03 -3.44
N PHE A 320 -6.09 -25.55 -4.59
CA PHE A 320 -6.02 -24.86 -5.87
C PHE A 320 -6.77 -23.53 -5.89
N LEU A 321 -8.04 -23.53 -5.47
CA LEU A 321 -8.89 -22.33 -5.62
C LEU A 321 -8.46 -21.15 -4.75
N PRO A 322 -8.16 -21.30 -3.44
CA PRO A 322 -7.61 -20.18 -2.66
C PRO A 322 -6.29 -19.64 -3.22
N ARG A 323 -5.41 -20.50 -3.75
CA ARG A 323 -4.15 -20.05 -4.38
C ARG A 323 -4.41 -19.24 -5.64
N LEU A 324 -5.35 -19.68 -6.48
CA LEU A 324 -5.70 -18.98 -7.70
C LEU A 324 -6.30 -17.60 -7.39
N ILE A 325 -7.21 -17.52 -6.42
CA ILE A 325 -7.84 -16.27 -6.00
C ILE A 325 -6.80 -15.33 -5.35
N HIS A 326 -5.91 -15.84 -4.51
CA HIS A 326 -4.80 -15.08 -3.94
C HIS A 326 -3.95 -14.42 -5.04
N HIS A 327 -3.48 -15.22 -5.99
CA HIS A 327 -2.66 -14.73 -7.11
C HIS A 327 -3.41 -13.66 -7.95
N SER A 328 -4.69 -13.90 -8.25
CA SER A 328 -5.52 -12.90 -8.94
C SER A 328 -5.66 -11.59 -8.16
N MET A 329 -5.75 -11.65 -6.83
CA MET A 329 -5.79 -10.45 -5.98
C MET A 329 -4.45 -9.71 -5.95
N GLU A 330 -3.31 -10.43 -5.86
CA GLU A 330 -1.98 -9.83 -5.95
C GLU A 330 -1.78 -9.08 -7.26
N GLU A 331 -2.15 -9.71 -8.40
CA GLU A 331 -2.05 -9.09 -9.72
C GLU A 331 -2.98 -7.88 -9.83
N GLY A 332 -4.27 -8.05 -9.49
CA GLY A 332 -5.24 -6.97 -9.59
C GLY A 332 -4.90 -5.76 -8.72
N LEU A 333 -4.43 -5.98 -7.49
CA LEU A 333 -3.97 -4.92 -6.60
C LEU A 333 -2.59 -4.37 -6.97
N GLU A 334 -1.91 -4.90 -7.99
CA GLU A 334 -0.56 -4.49 -8.42
C GLU A 334 0.50 -4.58 -7.31
N ILE A 335 0.38 -5.59 -6.44
CA ILE A 335 1.25 -5.74 -5.26
C ILE A 335 2.69 -6.01 -5.68
N LEU A 336 2.89 -6.90 -6.65
CA LEU A 336 4.21 -7.24 -7.17
C LEU A 336 4.91 -6.02 -7.82
N THR A 337 4.15 -5.16 -8.50
CA THR A 337 4.65 -3.91 -9.08
C THR A 337 5.15 -2.95 -8.00
N GLU A 338 4.42 -2.80 -6.90
CA GLU A 338 4.85 -1.96 -5.77
C GLU A 338 6.07 -2.54 -5.06
N LYS A 339 6.15 -3.87 -4.92
CA LYS A 339 7.31 -4.57 -4.37
C LYS A 339 8.56 -4.34 -5.22
N GLU A 340 8.46 -4.52 -6.53
CA GLU A 340 9.58 -4.29 -7.44
C GLU A 340 10.06 -2.83 -7.41
N ARG A 341 9.13 -1.88 -7.39
CA ARG A 341 9.47 -0.45 -7.23
C ARG A 341 10.26 -0.20 -5.95
N LEU A 342 9.88 -0.84 -4.84
CA LEU A 342 10.60 -0.72 -3.58
C LEU A 342 12.01 -1.31 -3.68
N TYR A 343 12.19 -2.50 -4.26
CA TYR A 343 13.50 -3.09 -4.50
C TYR A 343 14.40 -2.20 -5.36
N GLN A 344 13.87 -1.61 -6.43
CA GLN A 344 14.64 -0.69 -7.27
C GLN A 344 15.09 0.56 -6.49
N MET A 345 14.23 1.13 -5.64
CA MET A 345 14.61 2.26 -4.77
C MET A 345 15.67 1.88 -3.75
N ILE A 346 15.57 0.68 -3.17
CA ILE A 346 16.57 0.13 -2.23
C ILE A 346 17.93 -0.04 -2.94
N ALA A 347 17.93 -0.67 -4.11
CA ALA A 347 19.14 -0.88 -4.90
C ALA A 347 19.83 0.45 -5.26
N GLN A 348 19.06 1.43 -5.75
CA GLN A 348 19.59 2.77 -6.05
C GLN A 348 20.19 3.47 -4.83
N GLN A 349 19.62 3.28 -3.66
CA GLN A 349 20.13 3.85 -2.42
C GLN A 349 21.44 3.18 -1.96
N LYS A 350 21.54 1.83 -2.09
CA LYS A 350 22.76 1.10 -1.82
C LYS A 350 23.90 1.57 -2.73
N ASP A 351 23.66 1.61 -4.04
CA ASP A 351 24.63 2.09 -5.03
C ASP A 351 25.11 3.52 -4.73
N LYS A 352 24.18 4.39 -4.32
CA LYS A 352 24.55 5.77 -3.97
C LYS A 352 25.43 5.83 -2.73
N ARG A 353 25.16 5.01 -1.70
CA ARG A 353 25.97 4.95 -0.48
C ARG A 353 27.35 4.38 -0.76
N GLU A 354 27.45 3.29 -1.51
CA GLU A 354 28.74 2.72 -1.92
C GLU A 354 29.59 3.78 -2.62
N LYS A 355 29.01 4.54 -3.55
CA LYS A 355 29.71 5.64 -4.23
C LYS A 355 30.13 6.75 -3.26
N ASP A 356 29.30 7.11 -2.30
CA ASP A 356 29.61 8.13 -1.29
C ASP A 356 30.71 7.65 -0.34
N ASP A 357 30.69 6.37 0.06
CA ASP A 357 31.72 5.77 0.91
C ASP A 357 33.01 5.58 0.15
N ASP A 358 32.99 5.16 -1.11
CA ASP A 358 34.17 5.13 -1.99
C ASP A 358 34.79 6.52 -2.17
N GLN A 359 33.98 7.55 -2.33
CA GLN A 359 34.49 8.93 -2.39
C GLN A 359 35.12 9.36 -1.07
N ARG A 360 34.52 9.01 0.07
CA ARG A 360 35.09 9.29 1.40
C ARG A 360 36.42 8.55 1.59
N MET A 361 36.44 7.25 1.24
CA MET A 361 37.66 6.44 1.30
C MET A 361 38.78 7.00 0.40
N ASN A 362 38.45 7.34 -0.84
CA ASN A 362 39.37 7.97 -1.77
C ASN A 362 39.86 9.33 -1.26
N ASN A 363 39.04 10.09 -0.58
CA ASN A 363 39.48 11.35 0.04
C ASN A 363 40.41 11.08 1.22
N LEU A 364 40.11 10.09 2.08
CA LEU A 364 40.96 9.72 3.19
C LEU A 364 42.32 9.20 2.69
N LEU A 365 42.33 8.31 1.70
CA LEU A 365 43.58 7.81 1.07
C LEU A 365 44.38 8.96 0.46
N PHE A 366 43.73 9.92 -0.17
CA PHE A 366 44.39 11.09 -0.69
C PHE A 366 45.09 11.91 0.41
N TYR A 367 44.35 12.22 1.50
CA TYR A 367 44.95 12.97 2.63
C TYR A 367 46.09 12.17 3.28
N LEU A 368 45.95 10.86 3.43
CA LEU A 368 47.01 10.00 3.95
C LEU A 368 48.24 10.01 3.03
N THR A 369 48.04 9.86 1.72
CA THR A 369 49.11 9.90 0.72
C THR A 369 49.82 11.26 0.74
N LEU A 370 49.04 12.34 0.85
CA LEU A 370 49.61 13.70 0.94
C LEU A 370 50.44 13.89 2.21
N PHE A 371 49.93 13.37 3.34
CA PHE A 371 50.66 13.43 4.62
C PHE A 371 51.93 12.58 4.61
N THR A 372 51.86 11.35 4.06
CA THR A 372 53.06 10.48 3.96
C THR A 372 54.07 11.05 2.99
N THR A 373 53.65 11.62 1.87
CA THR A 373 54.57 12.28 0.92
C THR A 373 55.26 13.48 1.56
N PHE A 374 54.48 14.27 2.32
CA PHE A 374 55.06 15.42 3.07
C PHE A 374 56.07 14.95 4.12
N SER A 375 55.74 13.92 4.91
CA SER A 375 56.68 13.33 5.89
C SER A 375 57.96 12.81 5.22
N MET A 376 57.84 12.10 4.09
CA MET A 376 58.94 11.54 3.36
C MET A 376 59.91 12.62 2.79
N VAL A 377 59.34 13.73 2.28
CA VAL A 377 60.14 14.89 1.81
C VAL A 377 60.83 15.57 2.97
N TRP A 378 60.12 15.71 4.11
CA TRP A 378 60.70 16.28 5.32
C TRP A 378 61.85 15.46 5.86
N ASP A 379 61.66 14.12 5.94
CA ASP A 379 62.68 13.18 6.41
C ASP A 379 63.91 13.15 5.47
N ALA A 380 63.68 13.15 4.14
CA ALA A 380 64.73 13.25 3.15
C ALA A 380 65.48 14.57 3.27
N GLY A 381 64.80 15.68 3.45
CA GLY A 381 65.41 17.00 3.66
C GLY A 381 66.27 17.05 4.93
N SER A 382 65.81 16.44 6.01
CA SER A 382 66.53 16.31 7.28
C SER A 382 67.79 15.46 7.13
N LEU A 383 67.71 14.30 6.45
CA LEU A 383 68.81 13.38 6.18
C LEU A 383 69.88 14.03 5.29
N PHE A 384 69.47 14.76 4.25
CA PHE A 384 70.35 15.55 3.42
C PHE A 384 71.08 16.63 4.20
N ASN A 385 70.42 17.32 5.14
CA ASN A 385 71.08 18.34 5.98
C ASN A 385 72.07 17.73 6.99
N GLU A 386 71.86 16.47 7.40
CA GLU A 386 72.75 15.74 8.29
C GLU A 386 74.02 15.26 7.57
N MET A 387 73.90 14.78 6.31
CA MET A 387 74.97 14.32 5.49
C MET A 387 75.83 15.48 4.89
N TYR A 388 75.16 16.58 4.54
CA TYR A 388 75.78 17.77 3.93
C TYR A 388 75.24 19.02 4.61
N PRO A 389 75.86 19.50 5.75
CA PRO A 389 75.38 20.65 6.44
C PRO A 389 75.33 21.89 5.54
N PHE A 390 74.18 22.35 5.18
CA PHE A 390 73.93 23.50 4.28
C PHE A 390 74.64 24.76 4.75
N GLU A 391 74.88 24.93 6.05
CA GLU A 391 75.59 26.02 6.66
C GLU A 391 77.05 26.08 6.23
N THR A 392 77.71 24.90 5.97
CA THR A 392 79.10 24.80 5.54
C THR A 392 79.31 25.24 4.10
N TYR A 393 78.24 25.10 3.24
CA TYR A 393 78.34 25.37 1.82
C TYR A 393 77.72 26.68 1.37
N LEU A 394 76.63 27.13 2.05
CA LEU A 394 75.83 28.27 1.66
C LEU A 394 76.01 29.49 2.58
N GLY A 395 76.66 29.36 3.74
CA GLY A 395 76.90 30.45 4.69
C GLY A 395 75.55 31.21 5.06
N SER A 396 75.61 32.53 4.95
CA SER A 396 74.43 33.37 5.27
C SER A 396 73.22 33.19 4.32
N ALA A 397 73.36 32.45 3.21
CA ALA A 397 72.28 32.19 2.27
C ALA A 397 71.43 30.94 2.66
N THR A 398 71.85 30.20 3.72
CA THR A 398 71.20 28.97 4.16
C THR A 398 69.75 29.19 4.56
N GLU A 399 69.47 30.30 5.25
CA GLU A 399 68.08 30.65 5.64
C GLU A 399 67.18 30.95 4.43
N GLY A 400 67.79 31.66 3.41
CA GLY A 400 67.07 31.94 2.17
C GLY A 400 66.78 30.68 1.39
N PHE A 401 67.72 29.72 1.30
CA PHE A 401 67.49 28.45 0.62
C PHE A 401 66.40 27.57 1.32
N ARG A 402 66.45 27.53 2.64
CA ARG A 402 65.37 26.85 3.44
C ARG A 402 64.02 27.48 3.18
N LEU A 403 63.94 28.82 3.20
CA LEU A 403 62.69 29.53 2.96
C LEU A 403 62.15 29.27 1.56
N VAL A 404 63.02 29.27 0.52
CA VAL A 404 62.64 28.99 -0.86
C VAL A 404 62.15 27.53 -1.02
N SER A 405 62.84 26.58 -0.39
CA SER A 405 62.48 25.16 -0.45
C SER A 405 61.09 24.91 0.20
N TYR A 406 60.83 25.52 1.37
CA TYR A 406 59.53 25.40 2.04
C TYR A 406 58.43 26.10 1.28
N THR A 407 58.67 27.26 0.67
CA THR A 407 57.66 27.97 -0.13
C THR A 407 57.33 27.21 -1.41
N LEU A 408 58.31 26.57 -2.05
CA LEU A 408 58.11 25.76 -3.24
C LEU A 408 57.32 24.49 -2.92
N LEU A 409 57.60 23.86 -1.79
CA LEU A 409 56.87 22.71 -1.28
C LEU A 409 55.42 23.06 -0.94
N LEU A 410 55.18 24.21 -0.29
CA LEU A 410 53.87 24.72 0.01
C LEU A 410 53.08 25.05 -1.29
N ALA A 411 53.77 25.64 -2.29
CA ALA A 411 53.15 25.95 -3.58
C ALA A 411 52.70 24.70 -4.34
N VAL A 412 53.53 23.65 -4.35
CA VAL A 412 53.19 22.34 -4.95
C VAL A 412 51.98 21.75 -4.22
N LEU A 413 51.93 21.83 -2.90
CA LEU A 413 50.85 21.30 -2.08
C LEU A 413 49.52 22.04 -2.37
N ILE A 414 49.55 23.38 -2.47
CA ILE A 414 48.45 24.22 -2.86
C ILE A 414 47.99 23.88 -4.29
N LEU A 415 48.90 23.68 -5.24
CA LEU A 415 48.57 23.33 -6.62
C LEU A 415 47.83 21.97 -6.70
N ILE A 416 48.28 20.98 -5.94
CA ILE A 416 47.62 19.67 -5.84
C ILE A 416 46.21 19.81 -5.27
N ILE A 417 46.05 20.61 -4.23
CA ILE A 417 44.75 20.88 -3.64
C ILE A 417 43.84 21.58 -4.64
N LEU A 418 44.29 22.64 -5.30
CA LEU A 418 43.54 23.41 -6.27
C LEU A 418 43.12 22.60 -7.50
N THR A 419 44.01 21.74 -8.03
CA THR A 419 43.69 20.86 -9.16
C THR A 419 42.61 19.85 -8.82
N ARG A 420 42.53 19.43 -7.57
CA ARG A 420 41.49 18.52 -7.13
C ARG A 420 40.14 19.23 -6.89
N PHE A 421 40.15 20.45 -6.35
CA PHE A 421 38.92 21.28 -6.22
C PHE A 421 38.36 21.73 -7.58
N LYS A 422 39.18 21.89 -8.60
CA LYS A 422 38.78 22.27 -9.96
C LYS A 422 38.14 21.10 -10.75
N LYS A 423 38.34 19.84 -10.30
CA LYS A 423 37.73 18.63 -10.88
C LYS A 423 36.40 18.23 -10.21
N ARG A 424 35.95 18.96 -9.21
CA ARG A 424 34.60 18.87 -8.61
C ARG A 424 33.67 19.98 -9.16
#